data_dc8d0a9391ef427d0fbfcfe57d400469
#
_entry.id   dc8d0a9391ef427d0fbfcfe57d400469
#
_cell.length_a   1.000
_cell.length_b   1.000
_cell.length_c   1.000
_cell.angle_alpha   90.00
_cell.angle_beta   90.00
_cell.angle_gamma   90.00
#
_symmetry.space_group_name_H-M   'P 1'
#
loop_
_entity.id
_entity.type
_entity.pdbx_description
1 polymer ?
#
loop_
_entity_poly.entity_id
_entity_poly.type
_entity_poly.pdbx_seq_one_letter_code
_entity_poly.pdbx_strand_id
1 'polypeptide(L)'
;FPPNTAQRWTLANGMTLIVQEDRSAPVASVQAWCATGSTTEDKHLGAGLSHILEHMLFKGTKTRSTNEIAQKIQDVGGYINAYTSFDRTVFWIDVPKEGALTALDILADAMMNSTLPPQEYAKEQEVIRREFAMGMDDPDRTMTHLLFATAYQRHPYRLPVIGLIDIYNQLTQEQVMEYYKRRYVPNNLTFIVVGDIVLAEVREKLENLFKDQPAK
;
A
#
# COMPACT_ATOMS: atom_id res chain seq x y z
N PHE A 1 -21.63 -16.00 14.17
CA PHE A 1 -20.25 -15.73 13.77
C PHE A 1 -19.33 -16.42 14.77
N PRO A 2 -18.19 -17.04 14.34
CA PRO A 2 -17.21 -17.55 15.28
C PRO A 2 -16.69 -16.41 16.16
N PRO A 3 -16.24 -16.71 17.40
CA PRO A 3 -15.67 -15.67 18.27
C PRO A 3 -14.47 -15.02 17.58
N ASN A 4 -14.38 -13.69 17.71
CA ASN A 4 -13.23 -12.97 17.19
C ASN A 4 -11.97 -13.34 18.02
N THR A 5 -11.03 -14.03 17.39
CA THR A 5 -9.76 -14.48 18.00
C THR A 5 -8.57 -13.60 17.58
N ALA A 6 -8.82 -12.52 16.83
CA ALA A 6 -7.77 -11.61 16.40
C ALA A 6 -7.06 -10.98 17.62
N GLN A 7 -5.74 -10.98 17.58
CA GLN A 7 -4.92 -10.33 18.59
C GLN A 7 -4.28 -9.08 17.98
N ARG A 8 -4.20 -8.03 18.80
CA ARG A 8 -3.62 -6.74 18.40
C ARG A 8 -2.50 -6.34 19.34
N TRP A 9 -1.40 -5.89 18.76
CA TRP A 9 -0.26 -5.30 19.47
C TRP A 9 0.13 -3.98 18.83
N THR A 10 0.80 -3.14 19.62
CA THR A 10 1.52 -1.97 19.14
C THR A 10 2.99 -2.15 19.50
N LEU A 11 3.86 -2.10 18.49
CA LEU A 11 5.30 -2.17 18.69
C LEU A 11 5.84 -0.88 19.30
N ALA A 12 7.08 -0.92 19.84
CA ALA A 12 7.71 0.24 20.46
C ALA A 12 7.84 1.46 19.52
N ASN A 13 7.93 1.23 18.21
CA ASN A 13 7.97 2.26 17.17
C ASN A 13 6.56 2.73 16.71
N GLY A 14 5.50 2.31 17.39
CA GLY A 14 4.13 2.73 17.11
C GLY A 14 3.40 1.92 16.03
N MET A 15 4.07 0.97 15.33
CA MET A 15 3.40 0.12 14.34
C MET A 15 2.35 -0.75 15.02
N THR A 16 1.19 -0.86 14.40
CA THR A 16 0.14 -1.78 14.84
C THR A 16 0.25 -3.10 14.09
N LEU A 17 0.12 -4.21 14.82
CA LEU A 17 0.03 -5.57 14.29
C LEU A 17 -1.29 -6.19 14.70
N ILE A 18 -2.02 -6.76 13.74
CA ILE A 18 -3.25 -7.53 13.98
C ILE A 18 -3.04 -8.91 13.36
N VAL A 19 -3.18 -9.97 14.15
CA VAL A 19 -3.01 -11.34 13.67
C VAL A 19 -4.19 -12.18 14.10
N GLN A 20 -4.69 -12.99 13.17
CA GLN A 20 -5.73 -13.98 13.44
C GLN A 20 -5.35 -15.33 12.82
N GLU A 21 -5.23 -16.34 13.65
CA GLU A 21 -5.12 -17.72 13.17
C GLU A 21 -6.50 -18.20 12.69
N ASP A 22 -6.56 -18.65 11.45
CA ASP A 22 -7.73 -19.29 10.86
C ASP A 22 -7.26 -20.47 10.01
N ARG A 23 -7.49 -21.67 10.49
CA ARG A 23 -7.07 -22.93 9.87
C ARG A 23 -8.16 -23.57 9.01
N SER A 24 -9.20 -22.84 8.66
CA SER A 24 -10.30 -23.32 7.81
C SER A 24 -9.88 -23.64 6.39
N ALA A 25 -8.81 -23.00 5.89
CA ALA A 25 -8.17 -23.26 4.61
C ALA A 25 -6.65 -23.06 4.71
N PRO A 26 -5.83 -23.80 3.93
CA PRO A 26 -4.36 -23.70 3.98
C PRO A 26 -3.82 -22.45 3.23
N VAL A 27 -4.33 -21.29 3.56
CA VAL A 27 -3.97 -20.01 2.94
C VAL A 27 -3.74 -18.93 4.01
N ALA A 28 -3.01 -17.90 3.62
CA ALA A 28 -2.83 -16.71 4.45
C ALA A 28 -2.93 -15.42 3.60
N SER A 29 -3.54 -14.38 4.18
CA SER A 29 -3.53 -13.03 3.66
C SER A 29 -2.63 -12.17 4.53
N VAL A 30 -1.64 -11.53 3.92
CA VAL A 30 -0.70 -10.61 4.56
C VAL A 30 -0.94 -9.22 4.01
N GLN A 31 -1.32 -8.28 4.87
CA GLN A 31 -1.73 -6.94 4.47
C GLN A 31 -0.92 -5.87 5.19
N ALA A 32 -0.59 -4.78 4.49
CA ALA A 32 -0.05 -3.55 5.05
C ALA A 32 -1.00 -2.39 4.75
N TRP A 33 -1.54 -1.78 5.79
CA TRP A 33 -2.45 -0.65 5.73
C TRP A 33 -1.69 0.61 6.14
N CYS A 34 -1.55 1.54 5.21
CA CYS A 34 -1.00 2.87 5.48
C CYS A 34 -2.17 3.85 5.69
N ALA A 35 -2.18 4.56 6.81
CA ALA A 35 -3.19 5.58 7.11
C ALA A 35 -2.91 6.86 6.29
N THR A 36 -2.80 6.69 4.97
CA THR A 36 -2.42 7.71 4.00
C THR A 36 -3.14 7.44 2.68
N GLY A 37 -3.91 8.41 2.23
CA GLY A 37 -4.63 8.38 0.97
C GLY A 37 -4.65 9.76 0.34
N SER A 38 -5.49 9.98 -0.69
CA SER A 38 -5.49 11.23 -1.46
C SER A 38 -5.79 12.48 -0.63
N THR A 39 -6.47 12.34 0.52
CA THR A 39 -6.75 13.48 1.43
C THR A 39 -5.52 13.99 2.18
N THR A 40 -4.47 13.19 2.26
CA THR A 40 -3.27 13.50 3.06
C THR A 40 -2.09 14.02 2.25
N GLU A 41 -2.32 14.43 0.99
CA GLU A 41 -1.29 14.89 0.06
C GLU A 41 -0.81 16.34 0.35
N ASP A 42 -1.35 17.00 1.38
CA ASP A 42 -0.96 18.32 1.88
C ASP A 42 -0.89 19.39 0.76
N LYS A 43 0.26 20.03 0.57
CA LYS A 43 0.48 21.05 -0.49
C LYS A 43 0.33 20.52 -1.92
N HIS A 44 0.32 19.21 -2.10
CA HIS A 44 0.15 18.51 -3.39
C HIS A 44 -1.25 17.91 -3.54
N LEU A 45 -2.22 18.40 -2.80
CA LEU A 45 -3.57 17.87 -2.81
C LEU A 45 -4.14 17.86 -4.23
N GLY A 46 -4.62 16.69 -4.66
CA GLY A 46 -5.10 16.45 -6.02
C GLY A 46 -4.03 16.09 -7.04
N ALA A 47 -2.78 15.85 -6.59
CA ALA A 47 -1.70 15.41 -7.46
C ALA A 47 -1.67 13.89 -7.67
N GLY A 48 -2.39 13.09 -6.85
CA GLY A 48 -2.37 11.63 -6.94
C GLY A 48 -1.10 10.99 -6.38
N LEU A 49 -0.44 11.64 -5.40
CA LEU A 49 0.78 11.11 -4.76
C LEU A 49 0.59 9.74 -4.14
N SER A 50 -0.56 9.52 -3.48
CA SER A 50 -0.87 8.24 -2.86
C SER A 50 -1.08 7.15 -3.90
N HIS A 51 -1.70 7.49 -5.04
CA HIS A 51 -1.96 6.57 -6.13
C HIS A 51 -0.68 6.17 -6.87
N ILE A 52 0.20 7.11 -7.21
CA ILE A 52 1.48 6.75 -7.84
C ILE A 52 2.38 5.93 -6.91
N LEU A 53 2.31 6.14 -5.58
CA LEU A 53 3.03 5.29 -4.62
C LEU A 53 2.46 3.87 -4.59
N GLU A 54 1.15 3.70 -4.73
CA GLU A 54 0.54 2.37 -4.88
C GLU A 54 1.20 1.60 -6.03
N HIS A 55 1.33 2.23 -7.21
CA HIS A 55 1.99 1.63 -8.37
C HIS A 55 3.48 1.35 -8.14
N MET A 56 4.16 2.18 -7.35
CA MET A 56 5.62 2.18 -7.25
C MET A 56 6.19 1.27 -6.17
N LEU A 57 5.44 0.94 -5.09
CA LEU A 57 6.04 0.28 -3.92
C LEU A 57 6.58 -1.12 -4.21
N PHE A 58 6.00 -1.83 -5.19
CA PHE A 58 6.49 -3.14 -5.63
C PHE A 58 7.47 -3.09 -6.81
N LYS A 59 7.93 -1.90 -7.22
CA LYS A 59 8.82 -1.70 -8.37
C LYS A 59 10.31 -1.70 -8.00
N GLY A 60 10.65 -2.12 -6.80
CA GLY A 60 12.02 -2.32 -6.35
C GLY A 60 12.31 -1.71 -4.99
N THR A 61 13.15 -2.40 -4.25
CA THR A 61 13.64 -2.01 -2.92
C THR A 61 15.17 -1.91 -2.94
N LYS A 62 15.76 -1.62 -1.79
CA LYS A 62 17.23 -1.66 -1.64
C LYS A 62 17.83 -3.05 -1.84
N THR A 63 17.03 -4.10 -1.64
CA THR A 63 17.49 -5.50 -1.63
C THR A 63 16.87 -6.37 -2.70
N ARG A 64 15.83 -5.87 -3.40
CA ARG A 64 15.09 -6.65 -4.41
C ARG A 64 14.75 -5.77 -5.60
N SER A 65 14.98 -6.29 -6.80
CA SER A 65 14.46 -5.70 -8.04
C SER A 65 12.97 -6.01 -8.21
N THR A 66 12.31 -5.32 -9.15
CA THR A 66 10.91 -5.58 -9.53
C THR A 66 10.68 -7.05 -9.89
N ASN A 67 11.56 -7.61 -10.71
CA ASN A 67 11.44 -8.99 -11.17
C ASN A 67 11.60 -9.98 -10.01
N GLU A 68 12.50 -9.73 -9.07
CA GLU A 68 12.71 -10.59 -7.89
C GLU A 68 11.51 -10.58 -6.95
N ILE A 69 10.84 -9.42 -6.79
CA ILE A 69 9.60 -9.34 -5.99
C ILE A 69 8.52 -10.21 -6.65
N ALA A 70 8.26 -9.99 -7.94
CA ALA A 70 7.24 -10.73 -8.68
C ALA A 70 7.53 -12.24 -8.69
N GLN A 71 8.79 -12.63 -8.97
CA GLN A 71 9.20 -14.03 -9.04
C GLN A 71 9.03 -14.72 -7.69
N LYS A 72 9.48 -14.12 -6.59
CA LYS A 72 9.35 -14.72 -5.25
C LYS A 72 7.90 -14.94 -4.84
N ILE A 73 7.00 -14.03 -5.23
CA ILE A 73 5.57 -14.19 -4.95
C ILE A 73 4.99 -15.32 -5.80
N GLN A 74 5.37 -15.41 -7.08
CA GLN A 74 4.95 -16.53 -7.96
C GLN A 74 5.49 -17.86 -7.48
N ASP A 75 6.75 -17.93 -7.04
CA ASP A 75 7.39 -19.15 -6.55
C ASP A 75 6.66 -19.76 -5.35
N VAL A 76 6.04 -18.92 -4.52
CA VAL A 76 5.21 -19.37 -3.39
C VAL A 76 3.72 -19.50 -3.73
N GLY A 77 3.35 -19.39 -5.01
CA GLY A 77 1.96 -19.47 -5.48
C GLY A 77 1.10 -18.30 -5.01
N GLY A 78 1.70 -17.14 -4.77
CA GLY A 78 1.03 -15.97 -4.24
C GLY A 78 0.43 -15.07 -5.29
N TYR A 79 -0.50 -14.24 -4.84
CA TYR A 79 -1.11 -13.13 -5.57
C TYR A 79 -0.87 -11.82 -4.80
N ILE A 80 -0.46 -10.79 -5.51
CA ILE A 80 -0.18 -9.46 -4.96
C ILE A 80 -1.10 -8.42 -5.56
N ASN A 81 -1.61 -7.51 -4.74
CA ASN A 81 -2.39 -6.38 -5.22
C ASN A 81 -2.31 -5.20 -4.22
N ALA A 82 -2.87 -4.06 -4.63
CA ALA A 82 -2.98 -2.87 -3.81
C ALA A 82 -4.22 -2.05 -4.22
N TYR A 83 -4.64 -1.12 -3.36
CA TYR A 83 -5.58 -0.07 -3.73
C TYR A 83 -5.33 1.20 -2.90
N THR A 84 -5.65 2.33 -3.49
CA THR A 84 -5.68 3.64 -2.82
C THR A 84 -7.12 4.13 -2.69
N SER A 85 -7.42 4.70 -1.52
CA SER A 85 -8.67 5.41 -1.27
C SER A 85 -8.40 6.85 -0.82
N PHE A 86 -9.45 7.54 -0.38
CA PHE A 86 -9.31 8.89 0.15
C PHE A 86 -8.41 8.96 1.40
N ASP A 87 -8.51 7.97 2.30
CA ASP A 87 -7.92 8.03 3.64
C ASP A 87 -6.85 6.96 3.90
N ARG A 88 -6.67 6.00 2.99
CA ARG A 88 -5.72 4.90 3.16
C ARG A 88 -5.23 4.36 1.83
N THR A 89 -4.05 3.75 1.87
CA THR A 89 -3.52 2.88 0.82
C THR A 89 -3.24 1.51 1.45
N VAL A 90 -3.68 0.47 0.78
CA VAL A 90 -3.58 -0.92 1.27
C VAL A 90 -2.85 -1.76 0.24
N PHE A 91 -1.91 -2.55 0.72
CA PHE A 91 -1.13 -3.51 -0.06
C PHE A 91 -1.34 -4.89 0.55
N TRP A 92 -1.53 -5.92 -0.27
CA TRP A 92 -1.69 -7.28 0.27
C TRP A 92 -1.09 -8.33 -0.64
N ILE A 93 -0.74 -9.44 -0.02
CA ILE A 93 -0.26 -10.64 -0.67
C ILE A 93 -1.05 -11.82 -0.08
N ASP A 94 -1.78 -12.52 -0.95
CA ASP A 94 -2.46 -13.76 -0.60
C ASP A 94 -1.61 -14.94 -1.07
N VAL A 95 -1.38 -15.92 -0.19
CA VAL A 95 -0.47 -17.04 -0.43
C VAL A 95 -1.00 -18.33 0.17
N PRO A 96 -0.59 -19.50 -0.33
CA PRO A 96 -0.59 -20.72 0.45
C PRO A 96 0.15 -20.52 1.78
N LYS A 97 -0.24 -21.20 2.84
CA LYS A 97 0.27 -20.99 4.20
C LYS A 97 1.81 -21.04 4.31
N GLU A 98 2.45 -21.88 3.51
CA GLU A 98 3.91 -22.02 3.47
C GLU A 98 4.61 -20.75 2.98
N GLY A 99 3.91 -19.91 2.23
CA GLY A 99 4.39 -18.62 1.71
C GLY A 99 4.22 -17.43 2.66
N ALA A 100 3.50 -17.58 3.78
CA ALA A 100 3.10 -16.48 4.65
C ALA A 100 4.27 -15.63 5.16
N LEU A 101 5.33 -16.25 5.68
CA LEU A 101 6.50 -15.52 6.18
C LEU A 101 7.32 -14.88 5.06
N THR A 102 7.31 -15.47 3.85
CA THR A 102 7.93 -14.86 2.66
C THR A 102 7.14 -13.65 2.20
N ALA A 103 5.81 -13.74 2.14
CA ALA A 103 4.94 -12.62 1.82
C ALA A 103 5.11 -11.46 2.80
N LEU A 104 5.20 -11.77 4.09
CA LEU A 104 5.43 -10.79 5.15
C LEU A 104 6.77 -10.05 4.99
N ASP A 105 7.83 -10.78 4.67
CA ASP A 105 9.17 -10.22 4.43
C ASP A 105 9.20 -9.30 3.20
N ILE A 106 8.55 -9.72 2.10
CA ILE A 106 8.44 -8.92 0.88
C ILE A 106 7.64 -7.65 1.13
N LEU A 107 6.49 -7.77 1.79
CA LEU A 107 5.61 -6.65 2.04
C LEU A 107 6.26 -5.62 2.99
N ALA A 108 6.92 -6.08 4.07
CA ALA A 108 7.63 -5.21 4.99
C ALA A 108 8.78 -4.46 4.28
N ASP A 109 9.54 -5.16 3.43
CA ASP A 109 10.63 -4.55 2.66
C ASP A 109 10.08 -3.50 1.66
N ALA A 110 9.00 -3.79 0.96
CA ALA A 110 8.34 -2.85 0.06
C ALA A 110 7.89 -1.58 0.80
N MET A 111 7.28 -1.74 2.00
CA MET A 111 6.81 -0.61 2.79
C MET A 111 7.94 0.30 3.29
N MET A 112 9.10 -0.27 3.67
CA MET A 112 10.16 0.47 4.38
C MET A 112 11.36 0.82 3.50
N ASN A 113 11.60 0.10 2.42
CA ASN A 113 12.84 0.18 1.66
C ASN A 113 12.66 0.43 0.16
N SER A 114 11.45 0.81 -0.29
CA SER A 114 11.24 1.13 -1.71
C SER A 114 12.18 2.23 -2.18
N THR A 115 12.79 2.02 -3.34
CA THR A 115 13.74 2.97 -3.96
C THR A 115 13.10 3.83 -5.02
N LEU A 116 11.86 3.53 -5.41
CA LEU A 116 11.14 4.19 -6.49
C LEU A 116 12.03 4.39 -7.73
N PRO A 117 12.50 3.30 -8.39
CA PRO A 117 13.52 3.40 -9.43
C PRO A 117 13.08 4.33 -10.57
N PRO A 118 13.95 5.24 -11.08
CA PRO A 118 13.56 6.25 -12.08
C PRO A 118 12.98 5.65 -13.37
N GLN A 119 13.51 4.53 -13.82
CA GLN A 119 13.02 3.85 -15.02
C GLN A 119 11.62 3.29 -14.83
N GLU A 120 11.33 2.70 -13.67
CA GLU A 120 10.00 2.20 -13.33
C GLU A 120 9.03 3.36 -13.10
N TYR A 121 9.48 4.45 -12.45
CA TYR A 121 8.69 5.66 -12.26
C TYR A 121 8.20 6.23 -13.60
N ALA A 122 9.09 6.36 -14.59
CA ALA A 122 8.74 6.85 -15.92
C ALA A 122 7.70 5.95 -16.63
N LYS A 123 7.82 4.63 -16.48
CA LYS A 123 6.84 3.67 -17.03
C LYS A 123 5.48 3.82 -16.37
N GLU A 124 5.46 3.87 -15.02
CA GLU A 124 4.19 3.96 -14.27
C GLU A 124 3.49 5.31 -14.50
N GLN A 125 4.24 6.39 -14.71
CA GLN A 125 3.61 7.65 -15.12
C GLN A 125 2.79 7.51 -16.42
N GLU A 126 3.28 6.77 -17.41
CA GLU A 126 2.54 6.52 -18.64
C GLU A 126 1.34 5.58 -18.44
N VAL A 127 1.47 4.61 -17.52
CA VAL A 127 0.32 3.74 -17.13
C VAL A 127 -0.78 4.60 -16.52
N ILE A 128 -0.45 5.45 -15.56
CA ILE A 128 -1.43 6.32 -14.88
C ILE A 128 -2.06 7.33 -15.84
N ARG A 129 -1.30 7.89 -16.80
CA ARG A 129 -1.89 8.74 -17.86
C ARG A 129 -2.94 8.01 -18.70
N ARG A 130 -2.71 6.73 -19.00
CA ARG A 130 -3.72 5.89 -19.65
C ARG A 130 -4.94 5.64 -18.78
N GLU A 131 -4.75 5.47 -17.47
CA GLU A 131 -5.86 5.34 -16.53
C GLU A 131 -6.71 6.62 -16.43
N PHE A 132 -6.09 7.80 -16.51
CA PHE A 132 -6.83 9.06 -16.64
C PHE A 132 -7.71 9.05 -17.88
N ALA A 133 -7.16 8.68 -19.04
CA ALA A 133 -7.92 8.63 -20.30
C ALA A 133 -9.08 7.61 -20.21
N MET A 134 -8.80 6.41 -19.71
CA MET A 134 -9.84 5.39 -19.49
C MET A 134 -10.93 5.85 -18.52
N GLY A 135 -10.55 6.60 -17.47
CA GLY A 135 -11.50 7.13 -16.50
C GLY A 135 -12.43 8.19 -17.07
N MET A 136 -11.98 8.94 -18.09
CA MET A 136 -12.82 9.93 -18.81
C MET A 136 -13.88 9.25 -19.70
N ASP A 137 -13.59 8.06 -20.19
CA ASP A 137 -14.52 7.28 -21.03
C ASP A 137 -15.52 6.45 -20.19
N ASP A 138 -15.38 6.47 -18.84
CA ASP A 138 -16.24 5.74 -17.92
C ASP A 138 -17.31 6.68 -17.31
N PRO A 139 -18.60 6.54 -17.70
CA PRO A 139 -19.68 7.39 -17.19
C PRO A 139 -19.88 7.29 -15.68
N ASP A 140 -19.68 6.10 -15.08
CA ASP A 140 -19.88 5.89 -13.63
C ASP A 140 -18.80 6.58 -12.83
N ARG A 141 -17.54 6.55 -13.29
CA ARG A 141 -16.44 7.32 -12.69
C ARG A 141 -16.68 8.81 -12.81
N THR A 142 -17.08 9.29 -13.98
CA THR A 142 -17.40 10.70 -14.21
C THR A 142 -18.54 11.16 -13.32
N MET A 143 -19.61 10.41 -13.21
CA MET A 143 -20.74 10.69 -12.32
C MET A 143 -20.29 10.75 -10.87
N THR A 144 -19.49 9.79 -10.41
CA THR A 144 -18.95 9.75 -9.04
C THR A 144 -18.10 10.97 -8.74
N HIS A 145 -17.19 11.36 -9.65
CA HIS A 145 -16.38 12.55 -9.49
C HIS A 145 -17.22 13.83 -9.39
N LEU A 146 -18.23 13.99 -10.24
CA LEU A 146 -19.15 15.13 -10.21
C LEU A 146 -19.96 15.16 -8.91
N LEU A 147 -20.43 14.00 -8.44
CA LEU A 147 -21.13 13.89 -7.17
C LEU A 147 -20.25 14.38 -6.00
N PHE A 148 -19.03 13.87 -5.87
CA PHE A 148 -18.13 14.27 -4.81
C PHE A 148 -17.69 15.74 -4.93
N ALA A 149 -17.38 16.22 -6.13
CA ALA A 149 -17.03 17.62 -6.37
C ALA A 149 -18.17 18.60 -6.04
N THR A 150 -19.42 18.16 -6.21
CA THR A 150 -20.61 18.94 -5.88
C THR A 150 -20.93 18.91 -4.38
N ALA A 151 -20.86 17.72 -3.78
CA ALA A 151 -21.20 17.52 -2.37
C ALA A 151 -20.16 18.16 -1.42
N TYR A 152 -18.88 18.16 -1.79
CA TYR A 152 -17.79 18.64 -0.95
C TYR A 152 -17.17 19.93 -1.50
N GLN A 153 -17.57 21.08 -0.96
CA GLN A 153 -17.08 22.39 -1.40
C GLN A 153 -15.62 22.70 -0.95
N ARG A 154 -15.21 22.19 0.20
CA ARG A 154 -13.90 22.46 0.83
C ARG A 154 -13.14 21.19 1.15
N HIS A 155 -13.83 20.10 1.53
CA HIS A 155 -13.19 18.87 1.93
C HIS A 155 -12.41 18.25 0.78
N PRO A 156 -11.23 17.66 1.02
CA PRO A 156 -10.42 17.00 -0.02
C PRO A 156 -11.13 15.90 -0.81
N TYR A 157 -12.20 15.31 -0.30
CA TYR A 157 -13.02 14.33 -1.02
C TYR A 157 -13.60 14.86 -2.35
N ARG A 158 -13.61 16.17 -2.55
CA ARG A 158 -13.98 16.78 -3.84
C ARG A 158 -13.04 16.44 -5.00
N LEU A 159 -11.84 15.96 -4.70
CA LEU A 159 -10.81 15.63 -5.67
C LEU A 159 -10.74 14.10 -5.87
N PRO A 160 -10.61 13.62 -7.10
CA PRO A 160 -10.49 12.19 -7.35
C PRO A 160 -9.20 11.62 -6.77
N VAL A 161 -9.23 10.34 -6.38
CA VAL A 161 -8.07 9.65 -5.78
C VAL A 161 -6.87 9.61 -6.73
N ILE A 162 -7.12 9.40 -8.02
CA ILE A 162 -6.06 9.44 -9.05
C ILE A 162 -5.45 10.83 -9.21
N GLY A 163 -6.14 11.87 -8.75
CA GLY A 163 -5.74 13.27 -8.90
C GLY A 163 -6.37 13.97 -10.10
N LEU A 164 -5.85 15.15 -10.41
CA LEU A 164 -6.19 15.94 -11.59
C LEU A 164 -4.99 15.92 -12.54
N ILE A 165 -5.20 15.61 -13.80
CA ILE A 165 -4.14 15.36 -14.78
C ILE A 165 -3.16 16.55 -14.90
N ASP A 166 -3.65 17.78 -14.82
CA ASP A 166 -2.81 18.99 -14.92
C ASP A 166 -1.88 19.15 -13.71
N ILE A 167 -2.33 18.73 -12.51
CA ILE A 167 -1.52 18.73 -11.29
C ILE A 167 -0.57 17.52 -11.29
N TYR A 168 -1.08 16.35 -11.65
CA TYR A 168 -0.31 15.13 -11.76
C TYR A 168 0.92 15.28 -12.68
N ASN A 169 0.74 15.92 -13.85
CA ASN A 169 1.83 16.12 -14.80
C ASN A 169 2.95 17.07 -14.31
N GLN A 170 2.74 17.76 -13.20
CA GLN A 170 3.76 18.60 -12.55
C GLN A 170 4.52 17.88 -11.44
N LEU A 171 4.11 16.65 -11.10
CA LEU A 171 4.80 15.86 -10.07
C LEU A 171 6.21 15.46 -10.51
N THR A 172 7.15 15.66 -9.60
CA THR A 172 8.52 15.14 -9.75
C THR A 172 8.72 13.89 -8.89
N GLN A 173 9.65 13.06 -9.29
CA GLN A 173 10.01 11.86 -8.53
C GLN A 173 10.49 12.19 -7.11
N GLU A 174 11.20 13.31 -6.93
CA GLU A 174 11.68 13.79 -5.63
C GLU A 174 10.51 14.10 -4.69
N GLN A 175 9.43 14.69 -5.20
CA GLN A 175 8.22 14.98 -4.41
C GLN A 175 7.51 13.69 -3.98
N VAL A 176 7.46 12.68 -4.85
CA VAL A 176 6.92 11.35 -4.53
C VAL A 176 7.78 10.66 -3.47
N MET A 177 9.12 10.73 -3.61
CA MET A 177 10.04 10.17 -2.63
C MET A 177 9.96 10.88 -1.27
N GLU A 178 9.82 12.22 -1.27
CA GLU A 178 9.61 13.00 -0.03
C GLU A 178 8.33 12.56 0.69
N TYR A 179 7.25 12.42 -0.08
CA TYR A 179 5.96 11.98 0.44
C TYR A 179 6.02 10.55 0.99
N TYR A 180 6.66 9.61 0.27
CA TYR A 180 6.91 8.26 0.73
C TYR A 180 7.63 8.24 2.07
N LYS A 181 8.79 8.91 2.18
CA LYS A 181 9.60 8.95 3.42
C LYS A 181 8.87 9.57 4.61
N ARG A 182 7.89 10.43 4.36
CA ARG A 182 7.10 11.09 5.40
C ARG A 182 5.91 10.26 5.86
N ARG A 183 5.27 9.54 4.96
CA ARG A 183 4.01 8.83 5.22
C ARG A 183 4.16 7.34 5.49
N TYR A 184 5.13 6.69 4.87
CA TYR A 184 5.39 5.26 5.05
C TYR A 184 6.39 5.06 6.19
N VAL A 185 5.88 5.19 7.40
CA VAL A 185 6.63 5.12 8.67
C VAL A 185 5.91 4.18 9.63
N PRO A 186 6.61 3.49 10.55
CA PRO A 186 6.01 2.46 11.40
C PRO A 186 4.72 2.89 12.10
N ASN A 187 4.71 4.05 12.73
CA ASN A 187 3.56 4.56 13.48
C ASN A 187 2.35 4.98 12.60
N ASN A 188 2.50 4.95 11.27
CA ASN A 188 1.43 5.15 10.31
C ASN A 188 1.01 3.86 9.57
N LEU A 189 1.59 2.72 9.97
CA LEU A 189 1.35 1.41 9.36
C LEU A 189 0.62 0.47 10.33
N THR A 190 -0.30 -0.30 9.76
CA THR A 190 -0.90 -1.46 10.41
C THR A 190 -0.67 -2.68 9.54
N PHE A 191 0.00 -3.69 10.08
CA PHE A 191 0.09 -4.99 9.44
C PHE A 191 -1.03 -5.90 9.94
N ILE A 192 -1.70 -6.58 9.01
CA ILE A 192 -2.77 -7.53 9.30
C ILE A 192 -2.39 -8.85 8.65
N VAL A 193 -2.37 -9.94 9.45
CA VAL A 193 -2.09 -11.28 8.95
C VAL A 193 -3.20 -12.21 9.42
N VAL A 194 -3.86 -12.86 8.46
CA VAL A 194 -4.97 -13.77 8.73
C VAL A 194 -4.78 -15.03 7.92
N GLY A 195 -5.00 -16.22 8.53
CA GLY A 195 -4.96 -17.50 7.84
C GLY A 195 -4.37 -18.63 8.65
N ASP A 196 -3.98 -19.71 7.95
CA ASP A 196 -3.30 -20.88 8.56
C ASP A 196 -1.83 -20.53 8.83
N ILE A 197 -1.61 -19.80 9.90
CA ILE A 197 -0.31 -19.31 10.35
C ILE A 197 -0.11 -19.61 11.82
N VAL A 198 1.14 -19.49 12.28
CA VAL A 198 1.47 -19.54 13.71
C VAL A 198 1.69 -18.09 14.18
N LEU A 199 0.81 -17.63 15.05
CA LEU A 199 0.79 -16.25 15.54
C LEU A 199 2.13 -15.82 16.13
N ALA A 200 2.79 -16.69 16.92
CA ALA A 200 4.07 -16.38 17.53
C ALA A 200 5.18 -16.13 16.49
N GLU A 201 5.22 -16.93 15.41
CA GLU A 201 6.20 -16.80 14.33
C GLU A 201 5.99 -15.48 13.53
N VAL A 202 4.73 -15.16 13.21
CA VAL A 202 4.36 -13.91 12.53
C VAL A 202 4.75 -12.71 13.37
N ARG A 203 4.45 -12.74 14.66
CA ARG A 203 4.81 -11.66 15.60
C ARG A 203 6.30 -11.48 15.70
N GLU A 204 7.05 -12.55 15.96
CA GLU A 204 8.52 -12.52 16.05
C GLU A 204 9.15 -12.00 14.75
N LYS A 205 8.67 -12.47 13.59
CA LYS A 205 9.14 -12.02 12.29
C LYS A 205 8.94 -10.52 12.11
N LEU A 206 7.76 -9.98 12.42
CA LEU A 206 7.48 -8.54 12.30
C LEU A 206 8.27 -7.71 13.31
N GLU A 207 8.37 -8.13 14.57
CA GLU A 207 9.20 -7.45 15.57
C GLU A 207 10.65 -7.34 15.08
N ASN A 208 11.20 -8.42 14.49
CA ASN A 208 12.56 -8.42 13.94
C ASN A 208 12.71 -7.52 12.70
N LEU A 209 11.73 -7.48 11.79
CA LEU A 209 11.78 -6.66 10.58
C LEU A 209 11.71 -5.16 10.89
N PHE A 210 11.02 -4.78 11.95
CA PHE A 210 10.77 -3.38 12.28
C PHE A 210 11.54 -2.85 13.50
N LYS A 211 12.33 -3.66 14.21
CA LYS A 211 13.05 -3.27 15.42
C LYS A 211 13.95 -2.04 15.28
N ASP A 212 14.58 -1.89 14.10
CA ASP A 212 15.52 -0.80 13.81
C ASP A 212 14.87 0.35 13.01
N GLN A 213 13.55 0.30 12.80
CA GLN A 213 12.81 1.34 12.09
C GLN A 213 12.21 2.33 13.09
N PRO A 214 12.68 3.59 13.13
CA PRO A 214 12.18 4.58 14.07
C PRO A 214 10.76 5.04 13.73
N ALA A 215 9.98 5.39 14.75
CA ALA A 215 8.77 6.20 14.57
C ALA A 215 9.15 7.61 14.07
N LYS A 216 8.23 8.25 13.35
CA LYS A 216 8.36 9.65 12.92
C LYS A 216 7.12 10.45 13.28
#